data_2123cc7262fe89eb9992ffe5f0cffa83
#
_entry.id   2123cc7262fe89eb9992ffe5f0cffa83
#
_cell.length_a   1.000
_cell.length_b   1.000
_cell.length_c   1.000
_cell.angle_alpha   90.00
_cell.angle_beta   90.00
_cell.angle_gamma   90.00
#
_symmetry.space_group_name_H-M   'P 1'
#
loop_
_entity.id
_entity.type
_entity.pdbx_description
1 polymer ?
#
loop_
_entity_poly.entity_id
_entity_poly.type
_entity_poly.pdbx_seq_one_letter_code
_entity_poly.pdbx_strand_id
1 'polypeptide(L)' 'MLSHHLNDAAWRKASRSNGNGGNNCVEVAFLDTGVAVRDSKNRSGPALMFTQAEWTAFVDSAKDGEFDIVS' A
#
# COMPACT_ATOMS: atom_id res chain seq x y z
N MET A 1 -13.94 -9.62 -9.27
CA MET A 1 -14.87 -9.09 -8.79
C MET A 1 -14.62 -7.82 -8.24
N LEU A 2 -13.79 -7.68 -7.47
CA LEU A 2 -13.57 -6.47 -6.94
C LEU A 2 -12.61 -5.64 -7.67
N SER A 3 -11.92 -6.18 -8.64
CA SER A 3 -10.84 -5.46 -9.26
C SER A 3 -11.32 -4.21 -9.99
N HIS A 4 -12.52 -4.18 -10.49
CA HIS A 4 -12.94 -2.97 -11.17
C HIS A 4 -13.25 -1.85 -10.20
N HIS A 5 -13.45 -2.15 -8.93
CA HIS A 5 -13.66 -1.10 -7.98
C HIS A 5 -12.34 -0.45 -7.58
N LEU A 6 -11.25 -1.10 -7.81
CA LEU A 6 -9.97 -0.54 -7.44
C LEU A 6 -9.62 0.67 -8.29
N ASN A 7 -10.10 0.71 -9.51
CA ASN A 7 -9.81 1.85 -10.35
C ASN A 7 -10.49 3.11 -9.86
N ASP A 8 -11.58 2.96 -9.11
CA ASP A 8 -12.29 4.11 -8.61
C ASP A 8 -11.93 4.42 -7.17
N ALA A 9 -11.05 3.68 -6.61
CA ALA A 9 -10.66 3.90 -5.22
C ALA A 9 -9.87 5.19 -5.09
N ALA A 10 -9.87 5.76 -3.92
CA ALA A 10 -9.11 6.94 -3.63
C ALA A 10 -7.68 6.54 -3.26
N TRP A 11 -6.85 6.43 -4.23
CA TRP A 11 -5.47 6.02 -4.02
C TRP A 11 -4.62 7.19 -3.54
N ARG A 12 -3.77 6.93 -2.56
CA ARG A 12 -2.83 7.94 -2.09
C ARG A 12 -1.43 7.38 -2.10
N LYS A 13 -0.48 8.17 -2.54
CA LYS A 13 0.88 7.75 -2.54
C LYS A 13 1.47 7.85 -1.17
N ALA A 14 2.33 6.94 -0.85
CA ALA A 14 3.10 7.04 0.38
C ALA A 14 4.02 8.23 0.26
N SER A 15 3.94 9.14 1.22
CA SER A 15 4.69 10.35 1.12
C SER A 15 6.14 10.21 1.52
N ARG A 16 6.53 9.14 2.18
CA ARG A 16 7.85 8.97 2.56
C ARG A 16 8.55 8.09 1.67
N SER A 17 8.56 8.31 0.47
CA SER A 17 9.38 7.55 -0.30
C SER A 17 10.66 8.09 -0.19
N ASN A 18 11.57 7.54 0.35
CA ASN A 18 12.72 7.95 0.61
C ASN A 18 13.57 8.24 -0.36
N GLY A 19 13.64 9.00 -0.61
CA GLY A 19 14.45 9.66 -1.18
C GLY A 19 15.26 9.36 -2.27
N ASN A 20 15.65 8.37 -2.45
CA ASN A 20 16.54 8.20 -3.28
C ASN A 20 16.11 8.11 -4.57
N GLY A 21 15.19 8.18 -4.99
CA GLY A 21 14.96 8.06 -6.18
C GLY A 21 13.78 8.38 -6.61
N GLY A 22 12.95 8.50 -5.95
CA GLY A 22 11.71 8.85 -6.30
C GLY A 22 11.00 7.91 -7.18
N ASN A 23 11.54 6.83 -7.42
CA ASN A 23 10.90 5.91 -8.26
C ASN A 23 10.20 4.83 -7.57
N ASN A 24 10.28 4.74 -6.32
CA ASN A 24 9.70 3.64 -5.61
C ASN A 24 8.48 4.10 -4.94
N CYS A 25 7.43 4.22 -5.63
CA CYS A 25 6.21 4.74 -5.09
C CYS A 25 5.19 3.63 -4.88
N VAL A 26 4.58 3.66 -3.74
CA VAL A 26 3.53 2.73 -3.39
C VAL A 26 2.26 3.53 -3.18
N GLU A 27 1.17 3.04 -3.66
CA GLU A 27 -0.13 3.67 -3.45
C GLU A 27 -1.01 2.79 -2.59
N VAL A 28 -1.79 3.41 -1.74
CA VAL A 28 -2.66 2.71 -0.80
C VAL A 28 -4.06 3.28 -0.93
N ALA A 29 -5.04 2.43 -0.93
CA ALA A 29 -6.44 2.86 -0.93
C ALA A 29 -7.17 2.19 0.22
N PHE A 30 -7.92 2.97 0.99
CA PHE A 30 -8.70 2.43 2.08
C PHE A 30 -10.12 2.19 1.58
N LEU A 31 -10.55 0.96 1.71
CA LEU A 31 -11.85 0.52 1.21
C LEU A 31 -12.71 0.08 2.37
N ASP A 32 -14.00 -0.01 2.15
CA ASP A 32 -14.89 -0.52 3.19
C ASP A 32 -14.51 -1.92 3.60
N THR A 33 -13.99 -2.70 2.70
CA THR A 33 -13.70 -4.09 2.97
C THR A 33 -12.25 -4.33 3.35
N GLY A 34 -11.43 -3.31 3.34
CA GLY A 34 -10.02 -3.50 3.69
C GLY A 34 -9.13 -2.46 3.07
N VAL A 35 -7.91 -2.84 2.80
CA VAL A 35 -6.91 -1.92 2.28
C VAL A 35 -6.26 -2.54 1.05
N ALA A 36 -6.09 -1.76 0.01
CA ALA A 36 -5.42 -2.21 -1.20
C ALA A 36 -4.09 -1.48 -1.36
N VAL A 37 -3.10 -2.17 -1.84
CA VAL A 37 -1.75 -1.61 -2.04
C VAL A 37 -1.30 -1.96 -3.44
N ARG A 38 -0.75 -1.02 -4.14
CA ARG A 38 -0.24 -1.27 -5.50
C ARG A 38 0.98 -0.42 -5.80
N ASP A 39 1.65 -0.76 -6.89
CA ASP A 39 2.79 -0.03 -7.37
C ASP A 39 2.29 1.13 -8.22
N SER A 40 2.66 2.33 -7.88
CA SER A 40 2.19 3.48 -8.64
C SER A 40 2.72 3.52 -10.07
N LYS A 41 3.78 2.78 -10.35
CA LYS A 41 4.27 2.72 -11.70
C LYS A 41 3.56 1.69 -12.53
N ASN A 42 2.77 0.86 -11.94
CA ASN A 42 2.06 -0.18 -12.65
C ASN A 42 0.64 -0.23 -12.13
N ARG A 43 -0.09 0.83 -12.37
CA ARG A 43 -1.42 0.97 -11.80
C ARG A 43 -2.41 -0.05 -12.31
N SER A 44 -2.17 -0.58 -13.49
CA SER A 44 -3.05 -1.62 -14.00
C SER A 44 -2.59 -2.99 -13.60
N GLY A 45 -1.50 -3.11 -12.88
CA GLY A 45 -1.03 -4.40 -12.43
C GLY A 45 -1.76 -4.88 -11.20
N PRO A 46 -1.31 -5.94 -10.63
CA PRO A 46 -2.01 -6.52 -9.50
C PRO A 46 -1.92 -5.62 -8.26
N ALA A 47 -2.91 -5.68 -7.43
CA ALA A 47 -2.90 -5.00 -6.15
C ALA A 47 -3.00 -6.04 -5.05
N LEU A 48 -2.35 -5.79 -3.94
CA LEU A 48 -2.47 -6.64 -2.78
C LEU A 48 -3.65 -6.17 -1.96
N MET A 49 -4.38 -7.11 -1.42
CA MET A 49 -5.57 -6.78 -0.62
C MET A 49 -5.36 -7.30 0.79
N PHE A 50 -5.67 -6.46 1.76
CA PHE A 50 -5.55 -6.82 3.17
C PHE A 50 -6.86 -6.55 3.86
N THR A 51 -7.19 -7.36 4.85
CA THR A 51 -8.29 -7.01 5.75
C THR A 51 -7.83 -5.84 6.62
N GLN A 52 -8.76 -5.18 7.26
CA GLN A 52 -8.40 -4.09 8.14
C GLN A 52 -7.53 -4.58 9.30
N ALA A 53 -7.82 -5.75 9.83
CA ALA A 53 -7.03 -6.31 10.91
C ALA A 53 -5.60 -6.63 10.46
N GLU A 54 -5.46 -7.19 9.27
CA GLU A 54 -4.15 -7.49 8.73
C GLU A 54 -3.36 -6.21 8.51
N TRP A 55 -4.01 -5.20 8.00
CA TRP A 55 -3.34 -3.94 7.73
C TRP A 55 -2.88 -3.29 9.03
N THR A 56 -3.72 -3.30 10.05
CA THR A 56 -3.37 -2.73 11.34
C THR A 56 -2.17 -3.46 11.96
N ALA A 57 -2.19 -4.78 11.89
CA ALA A 57 -1.08 -5.55 12.41
C ALA A 57 0.22 -5.25 11.67
N PHE A 58 0.13 -5.13 10.36
CA PHE A 58 1.30 -4.84 9.56
C PHE A 58 1.85 -3.45 9.90
N VAL A 59 0.99 -2.46 9.97
CA VAL A 59 1.42 -1.10 10.23
C VAL A 59 2.02 -0.97 11.63
N ASP A 60 1.40 -1.61 12.62
CA ASP A 60 1.92 -1.55 13.96
C ASP A 60 3.28 -2.21 14.07
N SER A 61 3.45 -3.33 13.41
CA SER A 61 4.74 -4.01 13.40
C SER A 61 5.80 -3.19 12.66
N ALA A 62 5.40 -2.54 11.59
CA ALA A 62 6.33 -1.69 10.85
C ALA A 62 6.75 -0.50 11.69
N LYS A 63 5.84 0.07 12.46
CA LYS A 63 6.18 1.17 13.35
C LYS A 63 7.17 0.76 14.43
N ASP A 64 7.11 -0.50 14.80
CA ASP A 64 8.04 -1.03 15.79
C ASP A 64 9.37 -1.45 15.17
N GLY A 65 9.53 -1.28 13.92
CA GLY A 65 10.78 -1.61 13.26
C GLY A 65 10.96 -3.06 12.88
N GLU A 66 9.92 -3.86 12.99
CA GLU A 66 10.07 -5.29 12.75
C GLU A 66 10.43 -5.60 11.31
N PHE A 67 10.05 -4.74 10.39
CA PHE A 67 10.29 -5.00 8.98
C PHE A 67 11.32 -4.05 8.38
N ASP A 68 12.05 -3.34 9.22
CA ASP A 68 13.03 -2.41 8.70
C ASP A 68 14.14 -3.17 8.00
N ILE A 69 14.57 -2.65 6.89
CA ILE A 69 15.70 -3.19 6.20
C ILE A 69 16.93 -2.58 6.82
N VAL A 70 17.72 -3.44 7.40
CA VAL A 70 18.90 -2.95 8.03
C VAL A 70 20.04 -3.07 7.10
N SER A 71 20.68 -2.08 6.79
CA SER A 71 21.79 -2.19 5.86
C SER A 71 22.99 -1.44 6.31
#